data_6e7b73ffda07eeb8826e13b7db5f3668
#
_entry.id   6e7b73ffda07eeb8826e13b7db5f3668
#
_cell.length_a   1.000
_cell.length_b   1.000
_cell.length_c   1.000
_cell.angle_alpha   90.00
_cell.angle_beta   90.00
_cell.angle_gamma   90.00
#
_symmetry.space_group_name_H-M   'P 1'
#
loop_
_entity.id
_entity.type
_entity.pdbx_description
1 polymer ?
#
loop_
_entity_poly.entity_id
_entity_poly.type
_entity_poly.pdbx_seq_one_letter_code
_entity_poly.pdbx_strand_id
1 'polypeptide(L)'
;MKQLTIIACLLMAGIVNARTERVTIQGDHGKLVADLQTPDVMPKKCPIVILCHGFTGNRNGGLEVGIANSLEARGIASIRFDFNGHGESEGDFVQMTVPNEIEDAKHVYEWVKADGRFGKVGIAGHSQGGVVTAMLAGQLGKKAFKGGVVLLAPAGVLRDDAIRGNVPGQAEQTGDPLNPPEYVEVWGHHLGRDYIKTAFWLPIYETAAGYKGPACIVHGTSDRTVPYTYGLRFHQQWKGSEWHLLDHYDHGFGPHPEEAVKLAVTFFLKTFAAAK
;
A
#
# COMPACT_ATOMS: atom_id res chain seq x y z
N MET A 1 -41.12 -1.77 54.16
CA MET A 1 -40.73 -2.54 52.94
C MET A 1 -40.30 -1.50 51.90
N LYS A 2 -38.99 -1.39 51.66
CA LYS A 2 -38.42 -0.48 50.67
C LYS A 2 -38.25 -1.26 49.37
N GLN A 3 -38.97 -0.87 48.32
CA GLN A 3 -38.78 -1.42 46.98
C GLN A 3 -37.49 -0.88 46.36
N LEU A 4 -36.60 -1.78 46.01
CA LEU A 4 -35.37 -1.49 45.25
C LEU A 4 -35.71 -1.54 43.77
N THR A 5 -35.72 -0.39 43.08
CA THR A 5 -35.89 -0.31 41.64
C THR A 5 -34.53 -0.54 41.01
N ILE A 6 -34.35 -1.70 40.38
CA ILE A 6 -33.14 -2.01 39.58
C ILE A 6 -33.33 -1.37 38.20
N ILE A 7 -32.55 -0.33 37.90
CA ILE A 7 -32.46 0.24 36.55
C ILE A 7 -31.48 -0.62 35.76
N ALA A 8 -32.01 -1.45 34.87
CA ALA A 8 -31.20 -2.19 33.91
C ALA A 8 -30.76 -1.23 32.80
N CYS A 9 -29.50 -0.81 32.79
CA CYS A 9 -28.90 -0.19 31.65
C CYS A 9 -28.71 -1.23 30.55
N LEU A 10 -29.60 -1.24 29.53
CA LEU A 10 -29.36 -1.94 28.28
C LEU A 10 -28.22 -1.18 27.53
N LEU A 11 -27.04 -1.77 27.57
CA LEU A 11 -26.00 -1.44 26.59
C LEU A 11 -26.49 -1.96 25.22
N MET A 12 -27.05 -1.07 24.39
CA MET A 12 -27.20 -1.33 22.99
C MET A 12 -25.81 -1.37 22.38
N ALA A 13 -25.26 -2.57 22.23
CA ALA A 13 -24.15 -2.79 21.29
C ALA A 13 -24.72 -2.54 19.89
N GLY A 14 -24.56 -1.32 19.39
CA GLY A 14 -24.86 -1.01 18.00
C GLY A 14 -24.00 -1.93 17.12
N ILE A 15 -24.64 -2.65 16.21
CA ILE A 15 -23.95 -3.38 15.14
C ILE A 15 -23.22 -2.32 14.33
N VAL A 16 -21.90 -2.26 14.48
CA VAL A 16 -21.01 -1.39 13.69
C VAL A 16 -21.03 -1.98 12.27
N ASN A 17 -21.87 -1.42 11.41
CA ASN A 17 -21.85 -1.75 9.99
C ASN A 17 -20.75 -0.89 9.35
N ALA A 18 -19.57 -1.48 9.18
CA ALA A 18 -18.52 -0.92 8.35
C ALA A 18 -19.10 -0.44 7.01
N ARG A 19 -19.02 0.86 6.74
CA ARG A 19 -19.56 1.42 5.50
C ARG A 19 -18.49 1.38 4.41
N THR A 20 -18.45 0.27 3.68
CA THR A 20 -17.62 0.16 2.48
C THR A 20 -18.45 0.58 1.27
N GLU A 21 -18.00 1.61 0.57
CA GLU A 21 -18.56 2.11 -0.67
C GLU A 21 -17.65 1.71 -1.82
N ARG A 22 -18.19 1.04 -2.84
CA ARG A 22 -17.45 0.77 -4.08
C ARG A 22 -17.45 2.01 -4.93
N VAL A 23 -16.27 2.47 -5.31
CA VAL A 23 -16.08 3.64 -6.18
C VAL A 23 -15.25 3.28 -7.41
N THR A 24 -15.46 4.04 -8.48
CA THR A 24 -14.69 3.91 -9.72
C THR A 24 -13.92 5.19 -9.95
N ILE A 25 -12.62 5.05 -10.25
CA ILE A 25 -11.69 6.18 -10.44
C ILE A 25 -11.04 6.02 -11.80
N GLN A 26 -10.86 7.09 -12.57
CA GLN A 26 -10.09 7.02 -13.81
C GLN A 26 -8.63 6.79 -13.47
N GLY A 27 -8.06 5.67 -13.94
CA GLY A 27 -6.64 5.34 -13.86
C GLY A 27 -5.93 5.62 -15.19
N ASP A 28 -4.69 5.15 -15.30
CA ASP A 28 -3.82 5.36 -16.46
C ASP A 28 -4.31 4.56 -17.69
N HIS A 29 -4.61 3.27 -17.53
CA HIS A 29 -5.03 2.36 -18.61
C HIS A 29 -6.51 1.96 -18.53
N GLY A 30 -7.34 2.78 -17.92
CA GLY A 30 -8.76 2.49 -17.76
C GLY A 30 -9.25 2.79 -16.35
N LYS A 31 -10.46 2.34 -16.04
CA LYS A 31 -11.09 2.60 -14.74
C LYS A 31 -10.53 1.67 -13.67
N LEU A 32 -10.21 2.24 -12.53
CA LEU A 32 -9.86 1.53 -11.32
C LEU A 32 -11.10 1.25 -10.49
N VAL A 33 -11.19 0.05 -9.93
CA VAL A 33 -12.20 -0.32 -8.94
C VAL A 33 -11.59 -0.20 -7.55
N ALA A 34 -12.26 0.54 -6.68
CA ALA A 34 -11.79 0.77 -5.33
C ALA A 34 -12.90 0.58 -4.29
N ASP A 35 -12.50 0.19 -3.08
CA ASP A 35 -13.34 0.11 -1.90
C ASP A 35 -12.94 1.23 -0.93
N LEU A 36 -13.82 2.23 -0.81
CA LEU A 36 -13.71 3.31 0.17
C LEU A 36 -14.38 2.86 1.47
N GLN A 37 -13.58 2.70 2.51
CA GLN A 37 -14.04 2.31 3.83
C GLN A 37 -13.98 3.49 4.78
N THR A 38 -15.13 3.84 5.38
CA THR A 38 -15.25 5.03 6.24
C THR A 38 -15.80 4.66 7.61
N PRO A 39 -15.35 5.35 8.68
CA PRO A 39 -15.92 5.15 10.02
C PRO A 39 -17.39 5.59 10.05
N ASP A 40 -18.20 4.96 10.90
CA ASP A 40 -19.64 5.24 11.08
C ASP A 40 -19.90 6.73 11.38
N VAL A 41 -19.05 7.33 12.19
CA VAL A 41 -19.08 8.75 12.52
C VAL A 41 -17.83 9.41 11.94
N MET A 42 -17.99 10.01 10.78
CA MET A 42 -16.88 10.73 10.12
C MET A 42 -16.61 12.08 10.79
N PRO A 43 -15.37 12.31 11.27
CA PRO A 43 -14.97 13.64 11.70
C PRO A 43 -14.91 14.60 10.51
N LYS A 44 -15.12 15.91 10.77
CA LYS A 44 -14.90 16.93 9.73
C LYS A 44 -13.46 16.86 9.22
N LYS A 45 -13.28 16.75 7.90
CA LYS A 45 -11.97 16.52 7.27
C LYS A 45 -11.31 15.24 7.80
N CYS A 46 -12.05 14.14 7.67
CA CYS A 46 -11.61 12.80 8.09
C CYS A 46 -10.20 12.48 7.54
N PRO A 47 -9.27 12.01 8.37
CA PRO A 47 -8.01 11.48 7.86
C PRO A 47 -8.27 10.22 7.03
N ILE A 48 -7.46 10.02 5.98
CA ILE A 48 -7.62 8.86 5.08
C ILE A 48 -6.26 8.27 4.72
N VAL A 49 -6.21 6.94 4.54
CA VAL A 49 -5.04 6.20 4.08
C VAL A 49 -5.33 5.52 2.74
N ILE A 50 -4.47 5.74 1.74
CA ILE A 50 -4.46 5.02 0.47
C ILE A 50 -3.65 3.74 0.65
N LEU A 51 -4.16 2.60 0.18
CA LEU A 51 -3.54 1.28 0.34
C LEU A 51 -3.26 0.66 -1.03
N CYS A 52 -1.99 0.40 -1.30
CA CYS A 52 -1.46 -0.13 -2.56
C CYS A 52 -1.05 -1.59 -2.39
N HIS A 53 -1.70 -2.51 -3.12
CA HIS A 53 -1.38 -3.93 -3.08
C HIS A 53 -0.07 -4.28 -3.82
N GLY A 54 0.45 -5.48 -3.61
CA GLY A 54 1.65 -5.99 -4.27
C GLY A 54 1.39 -6.58 -5.65
N PHE A 55 2.49 -7.03 -6.29
CA PHE A 55 2.48 -7.72 -7.59
C PHE A 55 1.47 -8.89 -7.60
N THR A 56 0.64 -8.98 -8.64
CA THR A 56 -0.47 -9.95 -8.78
C THR A 56 -1.53 -9.90 -7.66
N GLY A 57 -1.45 -8.91 -6.76
CA GLY A 57 -2.42 -8.72 -5.69
C GLY A 57 -3.72 -8.05 -6.16
N ASN A 58 -4.54 -7.70 -5.19
CA ASN A 58 -5.76 -6.92 -5.41
C ASN A 58 -6.18 -6.23 -4.10
N ARG A 59 -7.18 -5.36 -4.15
CA ARG A 59 -7.70 -4.58 -3.01
C ARG A 59 -8.23 -5.42 -1.83
N ASN A 60 -8.46 -6.73 -2.03
CA ASN A 60 -8.93 -7.66 -1.00
C ASN A 60 -7.78 -8.43 -0.32
N GLY A 61 -6.54 -8.04 -0.54
CA GLY A 61 -5.38 -8.60 0.14
C GLY A 61 -5.51 -8.53 1.67
N GLY A 62 -5.01 -9.55 2.37
CA GLY A 62 -5.20 -9.68 3.82
C GLY A 62 -4.58 -8.52 4.62
N LEU A 63 -3.44 -8.00 4.19
CA LEU A 63 -2.77 -6.84 4.82
C LEU A 63 -3.60 -5.56 4.63
N GLU A 64 -4.03 -5.30 3.40
CA GLU A 64 -4.81 -4.10 3.05
C GLU A 64 -6.15 -4.09 3.78
N VAL A 65 -6.86 -5.22 3.80
CA VAL A 65 -8.13 -5.38 4.55
C VAL A 65 -7.91 -5.25 6.05
N GLY A 66 -6.86 -5.87 6.59
CA GLY A 66 -6.52 -5.78 8.01
C GLY A 66 -6.22 -4.35 8.46
N ILE A 67 -5.45 -3.60 7.65
CA ILE A 67 -5.15 -2.18 7.91
C ILE A 67 -6.44 -1.36 7.82
N ALA A 68 -7.26 -1.53 6.78
CA ALA A 68 -8.49 -0.78 6.58
C ALA A 68 -9.47 -0.96 7.75
N ASN A 69 -9.74 -2.20 8.16
CA ASN A 69 -10.62 -2.51 9.30
C ASN A 69 -10.08 -1.89 10.61
N SER A 70 -8.76 -1.95 10.81
CA SER A 70 -8.14 -1.42 12.01
C SER A 70 -8.14 0.11 12.06
N LEU A 71 -8.03 0.79 10.91
CA LEU A 71 -8.12 2.25 10.78
C LEU A 71 -9.55 2.73 11.02
N GLU A 72 -10.54 2.08 10.37
CA GLU A 72 -11.96 2.40 10.53
C GLU A 72 -12.40 2.38 11.99
N ALA A 73 -12.07 1.29 12.72
CA ALA A 73 -12.36 1.16 14.16
C ALA A 73 -11.75 2.30 15.00
N ARG A 74 -10.86 3.13 14.42
CA ARG A 74 -10.17 4.25 15.07
C ARG A 74 -10.51 5.61 14.46
N GLY A 75 -11.58 5.68 13.66
CA GLY A 75 -12.09 6.92 13.09
C GLY A 75 -11.27 7.45 11.90
N ILE A 76 -10.51 6.60 11.22
CA ILE A 76 -9.70 6.92 10.05
C ILE A 76 -10.26 6.17 8.83
N ALA A 77 -10.53 6.89 7.76
CA ALA A 77 -10.95 6.30 6.49
C ALA A 77 -9.77 5.62 5.77
N SER A 78 -10.10 4.70 4.87
CA SER A 78 -9.13 4.12 3.94
C SER A 78 -9.74 3.88 2.57
N ILE A 79 -8.89 3.87 1.56
CA ILE A 79 -9.25 3.46 0.20
C ILE A 79 -8.26 2.42 -0.30
N ARG A 80 -8.80 1.24 -0.66
CA ARG A 80 -8.09 0.12 -1.28
C ARG A 80 -8.56 0.03 -2.72
N PHE A 81 -7.66 -0.16 -3.66
CA PHE A 81 -8.01 -0.20 -5.07
C PHE A 81 -7.21 -1.28 -5.78
N ASP A 82 -7.73 -1.77 -6.89
CA ASP A 82 -7.00 -2.62 -7.82
C ASP A 82 -6.27 -1.73 -8.82
N PHE A 83 -4.97 -1.94 -9.03
CA PHE A 83 -4.23 -1.31 -10.13
C PHE A 83 -4.80 -1.76 -11.49
N ASN A 84 -4.61 -0.99 -12.56
CA ASN A 84 -4.99 -1.41 -13.90
C ASN A 84 -4.40 -2.79 -14.23
N GLY A 85 -5.20 -3.65 -14.87
CA GLY A 85 -4.83 -5.04 -15.17
C GLY A 85 -4.90 -6.00 -13.99
N HIS A 86 -5.35 -5.55 -12.80
CA HIS A 86 -5.52 -6.38 -11.61
C HIS A 86 -6.98 -6.41 -11.15
N GLY A 87 -7.35 -7.47 -10.45
CA GLY A 87 -8.64 -7.62 -9.79
C GLY A 87 -9.82 -7.35 -10.71
N GLU A 88 -10.62 -6.32 -10.39
CA GLU A 88 -11.80 -5.89 -11.16
C GLU A 88 -11.55 -4.58 -11.93
N SER A 89 -10.35 -4.00 -11.87
CA SER A 89 -9.98 -2.82 -12.65
C SER A 89 -9.82 -3.13 -14.13
N GLU A 90 -10.07 -2.13 -14.98
CA GLU A 90 -9.84 -2.24 -16.42
C GLU A 90 -8.34 -2.31 -16.76
N GLY A 91 -8.02 -2.66 -18.00
CA GLY A 91 -6.66 -2.86 -18.50
C GLY A 91 -6.25 -4.33 -18.47
N ASP A 92 -5.15 -4.63 -19.14
CA ASP A 92 -4.60 -5.98 -19.24
C ASP A 92 -3.31 -6.11 -18.43
N PHE A 93 -3.16 -7.19 -17.66
CA PHE A 93 -1.96 -7.42 -16.84
C PHE A 93 -0.67 -7.41 -17.66
N VAL A 94 -0.71 -7.88 -18.91
CA VAL A 94 0.45 -7.88 -19.82
C VAL A 94 0.96 -6.45 -20.14
N GLN A 95 0.12 -5.44 -19.97
CA GLN A 95 0.49 -4.02 -20.17
C GLN A 95 0.93 -3.33 -18.88
N MET A 96 0.77 -3.97 -17.72
CA MET A 96 1.14 -3.42 -16.43
C MET A 96 2.64 -3.12 -16.36
N THR A 97 2.97 -1.96 -15.83
CA THR A 97 4.32 -1.55 -15.46
C THR A 97 4.30 -0.80 -14.13
N VAL A 98 5.41 -0.75 -13.40
CA VAL A 98 5.48 0.06 -12.16
C VAL A 98 5.20 1.56 -12.41
N PRO A 99 5.68 2.18 -13.50
CA PRO A 99 5.27 3.55 -13.85
C PRO A 99 3.75 3.74 -13.99
N ASN A 100 3.02 2.81 -14.62
CA ASN A 100 1.56 2.88 -14.74
C ASN A 100 0.89 2.78 -13.35
N GLU A 101 1.36 1.87 -12.50
CA GLU A 101 0.82 1.77 -11.14
C GLU A 101 1.08 3.03 -10.31
N ILE A 102 2.17 3.75 -10.55
CA ILE A 102 2.43 5.05 -9.91
C ILE A 102 1.40 6.09 -10.37
N GLU A 103 1.07 6.13 -11.67
CA GLU A 103 0.03 7.05 -12.17
C GLU A 103 -1.36 6.66 -11.65
N ASP A 104 -1.70 5.36 -11.58
CA ASP A 104 -2.93 4.89 -10.95
C ASP A 104 -3.04 5.36 -9.49
N ALA A 105 -2.00 5.15 -8.69
CA ALA A 105 -1.98 5.59 -7.29
C ALA A 105 -2.07 7.13 -7.16
N LYS A 106 -1.52 7.86 -8.12
CA LYS A 106 -1.65 9.32 -8.20
C LYS A 106 -3.08 9.76 -8.53
N HIS A 107 -3.76 9.09 -9.46
CA HIS A 107 -5.17 9.35 -9.75
C HIS A 107 -6.06 9.08 -8.52
N VAL A 108 -5.79 8.02 -7.77
CA VAL A 108 -6.47 7.75 -6.50
C VAL A 108 -6.20 8.87 -5.48
N TYR A 109 -4.95 9.33 -5.37
CA TYR A 109 -4.61 10.46 -4.51
C TYR A 109 -5.35 11.74 -4.91
N GLU A 110 -5.41 12.07 -6.20
CA GLU A 110 -6.11 13.24 -6.72
C GLU A 110 -7.63 13.16 -6.46
N TRP A 111 -8.21 11.99 -6.66
CA TRP A 111 -9.62 11.71 -6.34
C TRP A 111 -9.90 11.95 -4.84
N VAL A 112 -9.07 11.41 -3.95
CA VAL A 112 -9.16 11.63 -2.50
C VAL A 112 -9.04 13.12 -2.16
N LYS A 113 -8.15 13.85 -2.82
CA LYS A 113 -7.95 15.29 -2.60
C LYS A 113 -9.11 16.14 -3.08
N ALA A 114 -9.78 15.72 -4.14
CA ALA A 114 -10.96 16.40 -4.67
C ALA A 114 -12.19 16.20 -3.77
N ASP A 115 -12.25 15.08 -3.03
CA ASP A 115 -13.35 14.79 -2.12
C ASP A 115 -13.26 15.67 -0.85
N GLY A 116 -14.24 16.55 -0.69
CA GLY A 116 -14.29 17.49 0.43
C GLY A 116 -14.42 16.84 1.81
N ARG A 117 -14.76 15.56 1.90
CA ARG A 117 -14.88 14.78 3.16
C ARG A 117 -13.53 14.57 3.84
N PHE A 118 -12.45 14.45 3.07
CA PHE A 118 -11.14 14.07 3.58
C PHE A 118 -10.20 15.25 3.86
N GLY A 119 -9.28 15.03 4.78
CA GLY A 119 -8.29 16.02 5.21
C GLY A 119 -6.86 15.59 4.92
N LYS A 120 -6.17 15.10 5.96
CA LYS A 120 -4.80 14.61 5.85
C LYS A 120 -4.79 13.24 5.20
N VAL A 121 -3.88 13.04 4.25
CA VAL A 121 -3.71 11.77 3.53
C VAL A 121 -2.44 11.09 4.02
N GLY A 122 -2.56 9.80 4.34
CA GLY A 122 -1.46 8.85 4.46
C GLY A 122 -1.48 7.88 3.29
N ILE A 123 -0.40 7.14 3.09
CA ILE A 123 -0.32 6.10 2.07
C ILE A 123 0.49 4.91 2.59
N ALA A 124 0.07 3.70 2.29
CA ALA A 124 0.82 2.48 2.57
C ALA A 124 0.83 1.56 1.37
N GLY A 125 1.88 0.75 1.25
CA GLY A 125 1.95 -0.26 0.20
C GLY A 125 2.79 -1.46 0.60
N HIS A 126 2.38 -2.63 0.10
CA HIS A 126 3.06 -3.90 0.28
C HIS A 126 3.85 -4.27 -0.98
N SER A 127 5.06 -4.79 -0.81
CA SER A 127 5.86 -5.35 -1.91
C SER A 127 6.05 -4.34 -3.06
N GLN A 128 5.60 -4.64 -4.29
CA GLN A 128 5.60 -3.72 -5.44
C GLN A 128 4.80 -2.46 -5.13
N GLY A 129 3.62 -2.57 -4.49
CA GLY A 129 2.85 -1.42 -4.01
C GLY A 129 3.63 -0.56 -3.01
N GLY A 130 4.59 -1.14 -2.27
CA GLY A 130 5.54 -0.41 -1.44
C GLY A 130 6.51 0.45 -2.27
N VAL A 131 6.97 -0.05 -3.42
CA VAL A 131 7.79 0.74 -4.37
C VAL A 131 6.96 1.87 -4.98
N VAL A 132 5.74 1.57 -5.47
CA VAL A 132 4.80 2.57 -5.98
C VAL A 132 4.59 3.67 -4.93
N THR A 133 4.28 3.28 -3.70
CA THR A 133 4.10 4.19 -2.55
C THR A 133 5.33 5.08 -2.32
N ALA A 134 6.52 4.49 -2.29
CA ALA A 134 7.76 5.22 -2.04
C ALA A 134 8.10 6.22 -3.15
N MET A 135 7.93 5.81 -4.41
CA MET A 135 8.21 6.66 -5.56
C MET A 135 7.17 7.79 -5.68
N LEU A 136 5.88 7.49 -5.53
CA LEU A 136 4.84 8.52 -5.54
C LEU A 136 5.03 9.53 -4.40
N ALA A 137 5.39 9.06 -3.20
CA ALA A 137 5.71 9.95 -2.09
C ALA A 137 6.91 10.85 -2.41
N GLY A 138 7.93 10.32 -3.09
CA GLY A 138 9.08 11.10 -3.54
C GLY A 138 8.72 12.18 -4.56
N GLN A 139 7.82 11.86 -5.51
CA GLN A 139 7.34 12.80 -6.54
C GLN A 139 6.48 13.92 -5.94
N LEU A 140 5.52 13.59 -5.08
CA LEU A 140 4.56 14.55 -4.53
C LEU A 140 5.04 15.25 -3.25
N GLY A 141 6.00 14.66 -2.56
CA GLY A 141 6.63 15.21 -1.36
C GLY A 141 5.76 15.17 -0.10
N LYS A 142 6.33 15.63 1.02
CA LYS A 142 5.70 15.57 2.35
C LYS A 142 4.38 16.33 2.50
N LYS A 143 4.11 17.30 1.63
CA LYS A 143 2.87 18.09 1.68
C LYS A 143 1.66 17.27 1.23
N ALA A 144 1.87 16.31 0.31
CA ALA A 144 0.84 15.40 -0.16
C ALA A 144 0.45 14.39 0.93
N PHE A 145 1.45 13.77 1.55
CA PHE A 145 1.24 12.70 2.53
C PHE A 145 1.56 13.17 3.96
N LYS A 146 0.80 14.15 4.45
CA LYS A 146 0.92 14.67 5.83
C LYS A 146 0.59 13.63 6.89
N GLY A 147 -0.17 12.59 6.55
CA GLY A 147 -0.47 11.44 7.40
C GLY A 147 0.66 10.43 7.49
N GLY A 148 1.72 10.60 6.69
CA GLY A 148 2.88 9.70 6.66
C GLY A 148 2.79 8.62 5.60
N VAL A 149 3.89 7.88 5.45
CA VAL A 149 4.11 6.81 4.48
C VAL A 149 4.49 5.53 5.20
N VAL A 150 3.85 4.42 4.88
CA VAL A 150 4.19 3.08 5.40
C VAL A 150 4.60 2.17 4.25
N LEU A 151 5.76 1.53 4.39
CA LEU A 151 6.26 0.53 3.45
C LEU A 151 6.29 -0.84 4.14
N LEU A 152 5.59 -1.81 3.58
CA LEU A 152 5.52 -3.19 4.04
C LEU A 152 6.30 -4.07 3.06
N ALA A 153 7.45 -4.61 3.48
CA ALA A 153 8.33 -5.42 2.64
C ALA A 153 8.54 -4.86 1.22
N PRO A 154 8.92 -3.54 1.08
CA PRO A 154 8.94 -2.86 -0.22
C PRO A 154 9.90 -3.53 -1.19
N ALA A 155 9.42 -3.86 -2.38
CA ALA A 155 10.14 -4.64 -3.39
C ALA A 155 11.24 -3.83 -4.12
N GLY A 156 12.14 -3.18 -3.39
CA GLY A 156 13.27 -2.46 -3.97
C GLY A 156 14.22 -3.31 -4.82
N VAL A 157 14.04 -4.65 -4.79
CA VAL A 157 14.75 -5.63 -5.60
C VAL A 157 14.38 -5.58 -7.09
N LEU A 158 13.22 -5.02 -7.46
CA LEU A 158 12.69 -5.05 -8.83
C LEU A 158 13.68 -4.63 -9.91
N ARG A 159 14.43 -3.55 -9.66
CA ARG A 159 15.46 -3.09 -10.60
C ARG A 159 16.62 -4.08 -10.70
N ASP A 160 17.09 -4.61 -9.58
CA ASP A 160 18.20 -5.55 -9.54
C ASP A 160 17.81 -6.88 -10.19
N ASP A 161 16.56 -7.33 -10.01
CA ASP A 161 16.03 -8.49 -10.71
C ASP A 161 15.97 -8.27 -12.21
N ALA A 162 15.42 -7.15 -12.66
CA ALA A 162 15.38 -6.81 -14.08
C ALA A 162 16.80 -6.72 -14.71
N ILE A 163 17.78 -6.16 -14.00
CA ILE A 163 19.19 -6.11 -14.47
C ILE A 163 19.79 -7.52 -14.61
N ARG A 164 19.41 -8.45 -13.75
CA ARG A 164 19.87 -9.85 -13.80
C ARG A 164 19.09 -10.71 -14.79
N GLY A 165 18.06 -10.18 -15.44
CA GLY A 165 17.15 -10.95 -16.26
C GLY A 165 16.22 -11.86 -15.47
N ASN A 166 15.94 -11.54 -14.22
CA ASN A 166 15.00 -12.26 -13.35
C ASN A 166 13.62 -11.57 -13.36
N VAL A 167 12.60 -12.31 -13.00
CA VAL A 167 11.26 -11.77 -12.72
C VAL A 167 10.98 -11.79 -11.22
N PRO A 168 10.10 -10.91 -10.71
CA PRO A 168 9.80 -10.84 -9.29
C PRO A 168 9.35 -12.20 -8.72
N GLY A 169 10.02 -12.63 -7.63
CA GLY A 169 9.67 -13.85 -6.92
C GLY A 169 9.98 -15.17 -7.63
N GLN A 170 10.65 -15.14 -8.78
CA GLN A 170 11.09 -16.32 -9.50
C GLN A 170 12.58 -16.27 -9.85
N ALA A 171 13.25 -17.41 -9.76
CA ALA A 171 14.64 -17.54 -10.20
C ALA A 171 14.77 -17.75 -11.73
N GLU A 172 13.68 -17.68 -12.47
CA GLU A 172 13.69 -17.89 -13.92
C GLU A 172 14.21 -16.65 -14.62
N GLN A 173 15.12 -16.87 -15.52
CA GLN A 173 15.74 -15.82 -16.31
C GLN A 173 14.83 -15.43 -17.47
N THR A 174 14.67 -14.14 -17.68
CA THR A 174 13.95 -13.59 -18.84
C THR A 174 14.84 -13.56 -20.10
N GLY A 175 16.07 -14.06 -20.02
CA GLY A 175 17.08 -13.92 -21.08
C GLY A 175 17.77 -12.56 -21.05
N ASP A 176 17.95 -11.94 -22.24
CA ASP A 176 18.53 -10.60 -22.33
C ASP A 176 17.54 -9.53 -21.82
N PRO A 177 17.83 -8.86 -20.70
CA PRO A 177 16.92 -7.87 -20.13
C PRO A 177 16.76 -6.61 -21.00
N LEU A 178 17.68 -6.35 -21.92
CA LEU A 178 17.57 -5.24 -22.87
C LEU A 178 16.70 -5.59 -24.09
N ASN A 179 16.53 -6.90 -24.35
CA ASN A 179 15.68 -7.41 -25.42
C ASN A 179 14.83 -8.59 -24.92
N PRO A 180 13.98 -8.39 -23.89
CA PRO A 180 13.17 -9.45 -23.32
C PRO A 180 12.13 -9.96 -24.33
N PRO A 181 11.62 -11.21 -24.17
CA PRO A 181 10.52 -11.72 -24.97
C PRO A 181 9.28 -10.82 -24.84
N GLU A 182 8.28 -11.03 -25.69
CA GLU A 182 7.04 -10.24 -25.66
C GLU A 182 6.36 -10.31 -24.29
N TYR A 183 6.36 -11.49 -23.66
CA TYR A 183 5.95 -11.70 -22.28
C TYR A 183 6.69 -12.90 -21.68
N VAL A 184 6.64 -13.01 -20.36
CA VAL A 184 7.04 -14.19 -19.59
C VAL A 184 5.89 -14.64 -18.71
N GLU A 185 5.75 -15.95 -18.49
CA GLU A 185 4.75 -16.46 -17.56
C GLU A 185 5.23 -16.34 -16.11
N VAL A 186 4.41 -15.70 -15.26
CA VAL A 186 4.66 -15.56 -13.83
C VAL A 186 3.37 -15.86 -13.08
N TRP A 187 3.35 -16.96 -12.34
CA TRP A 187 2.19 -17.39 -11.51
C TRP A 187 0.85 -17.39 -12.26
N GLY A 188 0.87 -17.82 -13.53
CA GLY A 188 -0.32 -17.90 -14.37
C GLY A 188 -0.72 -16.58 -15.04
N HIS A 189 0.12 -15.55 -14.95
CA HIS A 189 -0.04 -14.26 -15.64
C HIS A 189 1.03 -14.08 -16.72
N HIS A 190 0.70 -13.37 -17.78
CA HIS A 190 1.65 -12.92 -18.79
C HIS A 190 2.22 -11.57 -18.37
N LEU A 191 3.46 -11.56 -17.87
CA LEU A 191 4.18 -10.32 -17.56
C LEU A 191 4.82 -9.78 -18.84
N GLY A 192 4.39 -8.61 -19.27
CA GLY A 192 4.79 -8.06 -20.55
C GLY A 192 6.22 -7.52 -20.58
N ARG A 193 6.76 -7.45 -21.78
CA ARG A 193 8.10 -6.91 -22.08
C ARG A 193 8.34 -5.54 -21.48
N ASP A 194 7.33 -4.66 -21.48
CA ASP A 194 7.48 -3.28 -21.02
C ASP A 194 7.68 -3.19 -19.51
N TYR A 195 7.15 -4.15 -18.74
CA TYR A 195 7.48 -4.24 -17.32
C TYR A 195 8.98 -4.44 -17.11
N ILE A 196 9.58 -5.42 -17.80
CA ILE A 196 11.01 -5.74 -17.66
C ILE A 196 11.87 -4.56 -18.09
N LYS A 197 11.56 -3.96 -19.24
CA LYS A 197 12.30 -2.80 -19.77
C LYS A 197 12.21 -1.59 -18.85
N THR A 198 11.01 -1.29 -18.31
CA THR A 198 10.85 -0.15 -17.41
C THR A 198 11.46 -0.40 -16.05
N ALA A 199 11.34 -1.63 -15.50
CA ALA A 199 11.97 -2.01 -14.24
C ALA A 199 13.49 -1.90 -14.26
N PHE A 200 14.13 -2.24 -15.39
CA PHE A 200 15.59 -2.13 -15.58
C PHE A 200 16.14 -0.72 -15.31
N TRP A 201 15.40 0.32 -15.71
CA TRP A 201 15.80 1.72 -15.55
C TRP A 201 15.10 2.43 -14.39
N LEU A 202 14.29 1.71 -13.60
CA LEU A 202 13.44 2.31 -12.58
C LEU A 202 14.26 2.99 -11.48
N PRO A 203 14.16 4.33 -11.31
CA PRO A 203 14.96 5.08 -10.33
C PRO A 203 14.29 5.05 -8.95
N ILE A 204 14.16 3.85 -8.36
CA ILE A 204 13.37 3.61 -7.13
C ILE A 204 13.82 4.51 -5.99
N TYR A 205 15.06 4.36 -5.57
CA TYR A 205 15.59 5.10 -4.42
C TYR A 205 15.87 6.56 -4.74
N GLU A 206 16.29 6.84 -5.96
CA GLU A 206 16.55 8.19 -6.43
C GLU A 206 15.26 9.04 -6.39
N THR A 207 14.13 8.48 -6.83
CA THR A 207 12.83 9.14 -6.76
C THR A 207 12.33 9.22 -5.31
N ALA A 208 12.38 8.11 -4.56
CA ALA A 208 11.95 8.07 -3.18
C ALA A 208 12.70 9.07 -2.28
N ALA A 209 13.94 9.43 -2.64
CA ALA A 209 14.73 10.44 -1.93
C ALA A 209 14.06 11.82 -1.83
N GLY A 210 13.11 12.13 -2.71
CA GLY A 210 12.31 13.36 -2.68
C GLY A 210 11.39 13.48 -1.46
N TYR A 211 10.99 12.35 -0.86
CA TYR A 211 10.13 12.36 0.33
C TYR A 211 10.92 12.71 1.60
N LYS A 212 10.41 13.68 2.37
CA LYS A 212 11.02 14.19 3.62
C LYS A 212 10.00 14.26 4.76
N GLY A 213 8.95 13.47 4.68
CA GLY A 213 7.91 13.39 5.71
C GLY A 213 8.10 12.20 6.66
N PRO A 214 7.15 12.00 7.60
CA PRO A 214 7.14 10.83 8.47
C PRO A 214 7.00 9.53 7.68
N ALA A 215 7.82 8.53 8.00
CA ALA A 215 7.78 7.23 7.34
C ALA A 215 7.99 6.09 8.34
N CYS A 216 7.42 4.93 8.02
CA CYS A 216 7.61 3.68 8.73
C CYS A 216 7.87 2.57 7.72
N ILE A 217 8.88 1.75 7.97
CA ILE A 217 9.22 0.60 7.14
C ILE A 217 9.18 -0.65 8.01
N VAL A 218 8.44 -1.66 7.57
CA VAL A 218 8.32 -2.97 8.23
C VAL A 218 8.82 -4.04 7.29
N HIS A 219 9.67 -4.97 7.76
CA HIS A 219 10.21 -6.05 6.95
C HIS A 219 10.46 -7.30 7.78
N GLY A 220 10.37 -8.48 7.17
CA GLY A 220 10.66 -9.75 7.81
C GLY A 220 12.08 -10.24 7.55
N THR A 221 12.75 -10.87 8.54
CA THR A 221 14.10 -11.42 8.36
C THR A 221 14.13 -12.68 7.48
N SER A 222 13.02 -13.39 7.37
CA SER A 222 12.88 -14.61 6.56
C SER A 222 12.24 -14.34 5.19
N ASP A 223 12.13 -13.08 4.77
CA ASP A 223 11.65 -12.71 3.44
C ASP A 223 12.64 -13.17 2.36
N ARG A 224 12.23 -14.19 1.61
CA ARG A 224 13.01 -14.77 0.50
C ARG A 224 12.66 -14.18 -0.85
N THR A 225 11.54 -13.45 -0.94
CA THR A 225 11.11 -12.77 -2.16
C THR A 225 11.83 -11.43 -2.29
N VAL A 226 11.84 -10.65 -1.20
CA VAL A 226 12.54 -9.37 -1.12
C VAL A 226 13.45 -9.37 0.11
N PRO A 227 14.75 -9.52 -0.04
CA PRO A 227 15.67 -9.42 1.10
C PRO A 227 15.45 -8.13 1.88
N TYR A 228 15.37 -8.20 3.21
CA TYR A 228 15.06 -7.05 4.08
C TYR A 228 16.05 -5.88 3.92
N THR A 229 17.23 -6.14 3.36
CA THR A 229 18.22 -5.10 3.06
C THR A 229 17.71 -4.03 2.11
N TYR A 230 16.74 -4.36 1.24
CA TYR A 230 16.08 -3.37 0.38
C TYR A 230 15.16 -2.44 1.18
N GLY A 231 14.43 -2.95 2.17
CA GLY A 231 13.67 -2.13 3.12
C GLY A 231 14.58 -1.27 3.99
N LEU A 232 15.69 -1.84 4.48
CA LEU A 232 16.71 -1.12 5.25
C LEU A 232 17.29 0.07 4.47
N ARG A 233 17.46 -0.07 3.15
CA ARG A 233 17.95 1.03 2.30
C ARG A 233 16.98 2.21 2.27
N PHE A 234 15.66 2.00 2.24
CA PHE A 234 14.65 3.06 2.40
C PHE A 234 14.78 3.75 3.76
N HIS A 235 14.93 2.96 4.84
CA HIS A 235 15.13 3.50 6.19
C HIS A 235 16.38 4.38 6.28
N GLN A 236 17.50 3.93 5.76
CA GLN A 236 18.76 4.69 5.75
C GLN A 236 18.63 6.00 4.96
N GLN A 237 17.84 6.00 3.89
CA GLN A 237 17.61 7.17 3.05
C GLN A 237 16.61 8.17 3.67
N TRP A 238 15.57 7.66 4.30
CA TRP A 238 14.54 8.45 4.98
C TRP A 238 14.88 8.65 6.44
N LYS A 239 15.78 9.60 6.71
CA LYS A 239 16.28 9.88 8.05
C LYS A 239 15.12 10.20 9.00
N GLY A 240 15.09 9.50 10.15
CA GLY A 240 14.05 9.64 11.16
C GLY A 240 12.80 8.79 10.90
N SER A 241 12.81 7.94 9.88
CA SER A 241 11.77 6.93 9.72
C SER A 241 11.82 5.88 10.84
N GLU A 242 10.67 5.27 11.12
CA GLU A 242 10.59 4.09 11.98
C GLU A 242 11.03 2.85 11.18
N TRP A 243 11.85 1.99 11.78
CA TRP A 243 12.29 0.73 11.22
C TRP A 243 11.90 -0.43 12.12
N HIS A 244 11.11 -1.37 11.58
CA HIS A 244 10.66 -2.57 12.27
C HIS A 244 11.09 -3.80 11.46
N LEU A 245 12.09 -4.49 11.98
CA LEU A 245 12.55 -5.76 11.43
C LEU A 245 11.97 -6.89 12.28
N LEU A 246 11.06 -7.67 11.69
CA LEU A 246 10.36 -8.76 12.36
C LEU A 246 11.13 -10.06 12.15
N ASP A 247 11.56 -10.66 13.26
CA ASP A 247 12.37 -11.87 13.21
C ASP A 247 11.53 -13.09 12.82
N HIS A 248 12.03 -13.90 11.87
CA HIS A 248 11.39 -15.07 11.28
C HIS A 248 10.10 -14.80 10.46
N TYR A 249 9.77 -13.55 10.14
CA TYR A 249 8.65 -13.23 9.27
C TYR A 249 9.04 -13.30 7.79
N ASP A 250 8.14 -13.84 6.97
CA ASP A 250 8.30 -13.96 5.52
C ASP A 250 7.78 -12.71 4.78
N HIS A 251 7.70 -12.76 3.44
CA HIS A 251 7.25 -11.66 2.58
C HIS A 251 5.81 -11.22 2.84
N GLY A 252 4.92 -12.13 3.19
CA GLY A 252 3.52 -11.87 3.55
C GLY A 252 3.30 -11.59 5.03
N PHE A 253 4.39 -11.50 5.80
CA PHE A 253 4.37 -11.39 7.26
C PHE A 253 3.77 -12.61 7.98
N GLY A 254 3.83 -13.80 7.36
CA GLY A 254 3.60 -15.03 8.09
C GLY A 254 4.65 -15.24 9.19
N PRO A 255 4.27 -15.86 10.29
CA PRO A 255 2.97 -16.47 10.58
C PRO A 255 1.91 -15.53 11.18
N HIS A 256 2.23 -14.25 11.48
CA HIS A 256 1.37 -13.31 12.19
C HIS A 256 1.26 -11.98 11.45
N PRO A 257 0.56 -11.90 10.29
CA PRO A 257 0.45 -10.66 9.49
C PRO A 257 -0.22 -9.51 10.26
N GLU A 258 -0.99 -9.81 11.30
CA GLU A 258 -1.60 -8.83 12.20
C GLU A 258 -0.57 -7.95 12.95
N GLU A 259 0.67 -8.42 13.11
CA GLU A 259 1.73 -7.61 13.72
C GLU A 259 2.17 -6.46 12.80
N ALA A 260 2.35 -6.74 11.51
CA ALA A 260 2.65 -5.71 10.51
C ALA A 260 1.49 -4.71 10.38
N VAL A 261 0.24 -5.21 10.39
CA VAL A 261 -0.97 -4.36 10.43
C VAL A 261 -0.96 -3.44 11.64
N LYS A 262 -0.69 -3.97 12.83
CA LYS A 262 -0.63 -3.20 14.08
C LYS A 262 0.43 -2.10 14.03
N LEU A 263 1.63 -2.40 13.52
CA LEU A 263 2.71 -1.42 13.37
C LEU A 263 2.30 -0.30 12.42
N ALA A 264 1.76 -0.63 11.25
CA ALA A 264 1.29 0.35 10.28
C ALA A 264 0.21 1.28 10.84
N VAL A 265 -0.80 0.71 11.51
CA VAL A 265 -1.91 1.46 12.11
C VAL A 265 -1.42 2.34 13.26
N THR A 266 -0.53 1.82 14.12
CA THR A 266 0.05 2.59 15.23
C THR A 266 0.82 3.81 14.72
N PHE A 267 1.59 3.65 13.64
CA PHE A 267 2.28 4.76 12.99
C PHE A 267 1.31 5.82 12.46
N PHE A 268 0.24 5.42 11.75
CA PHE A 268 -0.76 6.37 11.25
C PHE A 268 -1.48 7.12 12.37
N LEU A 269 -1.85 6.44 13.45
CA LEU A 269 -2.47 7.09 14.62
C LEU A 269 -1.57 8.19 15.19
N LYS A 270 -0.27 7.89 15.35
CA LYS A 270 0.72 8.84 15.84
C LYS A 270 0.87 10.06 14.90
N THR A 271 0.99 9.82 13.60
CA THR A 271 1.22 10.89 12.62
C THR A 271 -0.02 11.78 12.41
N PHE A 272 -1.22 11.20 12.38
CA PHE A 272 -2.45 11.98 12.29
C PHE A 272 -2.71 12.82 13.56
N ALA A 273 -2.31 12.34 14.74
CA ALA A 273 -2.42 13.09 15.99
C ALA A 273 -1.40 14.23 16.11
N ALA A 274 -0.15 14.00 15.69
CA ALA A 274 0.94 14.97 15.82
C ALA A 274 0.82 16.20 14.89
N ALA A 275 0.08 16.08 13.81
CA ALA A 275 -0.02 17.12 12.79
C ALA A 275 -1.21 18.08 13.08
N LYS A 276 -1.30 18.63 14.31
CA LYS A 276 -2.22 19.74 14.65
C LYS A 276 -1.72 21.06 14.08
#